data_f5616660ab1f8830ca4404e71b4cc8e5
#
_entry.id   f5616660ab1f8830ca4404e71b4cc8e5
#
_cell.length_a   1.000
_cell.length_b   1.000
_cell.length_c   1.000
_cell.angle_alpha   90.00
_cell.angle_beta   90.00
_cell.angle_gamma   90.00
#
_symmetry.space_group_name_H-M   'P 1'
#
loop_
_entity.id
_entity.type
_entity.pdbx_description
1 polymer ?
#
loop_
_entity_poly.entity_id
_entity_poly.type
_entity_poly.pdbx_seq_one_letter_code
_entity_poly.pdbx_strand_id
1 'polypeptide(L)'
;MTYLARIAIVLALACASVGCGGPARLARYEISGTVTHDGKPVPSGSLRFTPDFDRGNRGPATTIMITDGTYRSVDGFGVLGGPYTVEINGFEALTPEQAQAMTMPKPLFKPYTTAVDLDKKGGVKDFDVPAK
;
A
#
# COMPACT_ATOMS: atom_id res chain seq x y z
N MET A 1 38.16 -39.36 -28.98
CA MET A 1 36.71 -39.23 -28.78
C MET A 1 36.33 -38.96 -27.32
N THR A 2 36.97 -39.49 -26.34
CA THR A 2 36.61 -39.33 -24.91
C THR A 2 36.87 -37.90 -24.34
N TYR A 3 37.82 -37.18 -24.87
CA TYR A 3 38.13 -35.82 -24.41
C TYR A 3 37.11 -34.78 -24.89
N LEU A 4 36.64 -34.89 -26.12
CA LEU A 4 35.62 -33.98 -26.71
C LEU A 4 34.27 -34.17 -26.01
N ALA A 5 33.90 -35.38 -25.62
CA ALA A 5 32.68 -35.64 -24.83
C ALA A 5 32.73 -35.02 -23.42
N ARG A 6 33.91 -35.07 -22.78
CA ARG A 6 34.12 -34.47 -21.46
C ARG A 6 34.10 -32.95 -21.48
N ILE A 7 34.64 -32.31 -22.54
CA ILE A 7 34.60 -30.86 -22.70
C ILE A 7 33.17 -30.40 -22.96
N ALA A 8 32.39 -31.13 -23.75
CA ALA A 8 30.98 -30.79 -24.01
C ALA A 8 30.11 -30.87 -22.74
N ILE A 9 30.36 -31.82 -21.83
CA ILE A 9 29.65 -31.95 -20.56
C ILE A 9 30.01 -30.80 -19.60
N VAL A 10 31.27 -30.37 -19.55
CA VAL A 10 31.69 -29.23 -18.70
C VAL A 10 31.12 -27.92 -19.22
N LEU A 11 31.05 -27.73 -20.53
CA LEU A 11 30.44 -26.53 -21.13
C LEU A 11 28.93 -26.48 -20.91
N ALA A 12 28.24 -27.63 -20.94
CA ALA A 12 26.80 -27.71 -20.67
C ALA A 12 26.45 -27.42 -19.19
N LEU A 13 27.33 -27.79 -18.24
CA LEU A 13 27.14 -27.48 -16.83
C LEU A 13 27.38 -26.00 -16.50
N ALA A 14 28.21 -25.29 -17.25
CA ALA A 14 28.49 -23.88 -17.05
C ALA A 14 27.30 -22.95 -17.46
N CYS A 15 26.43 -23.40 -18.34
CA CYS A 15 25.24 -22.62 -18.77
C CYS A 15 24.06 -22.68 -17.77
N ALA A 16 24.08 -23.57 -16.80
CA ALA A 16 22.99 -23.73 -15.83
C ALA A 16 22.99 -22.72 -14.67
N SER A 17 24.01 -21.87 -14.56
CA SER A 17 24.15 -20.88 -13.49
C SER A 17 23.72 -19.46 -13.85
N VAL A 18 23.07 -19.23 -15.00
CA VAL A 18 22.37 -17.96 -15.25
C VAL A 18 21.06 -18.03 -14.48
N GLY A 19 21.14 -17.85 -13.17
CA GLY A 19 19.98 -17.68 -12.32
C GLY A 19 19.18 -16.49 -12.83
N CYS A 20 17.90 -16.70 -13.14
CA CYS A 20 16.94 -15.65 -13.34
C CYS A 20 16.95 -14.75 -12.09
N GLY A 21 17.67 -13.65 -12.13
CA GLY A 21 17.49 -12.54 -11.22
C GLY A 21 16.05 -12.08 -11.38
N GLY A 22 15.17 -12.45 -10.46
CA GLY A 22 13.81 -11.95 -10.43
C GLY A 22 13.82 -10.42 -10.40
N PRO A 23 12.77 -9.75 -10.85
CA PRO A 23 12.70 -8.30 -10.83
C PRO A 23 12.99 -7.79 -9.43
N ALA A 24 13.89 -6.81 -9.32
CA ALA A 24 14.25 -6.20 -8.05
C ALA A 24 12.96 -5.73 -7.36
N ARG A 25 12.65 -6.29 -6.17
CA ARG A 25 11.49 -5.86 -5.40
C ARG A 25 11.75 -4.45 -4.91
N LEU A 26 10.83 -3.54 -5.24
CA LEU A 26 10.86 -2.18 -4.71
C LEU A 26 10.78 -2.25 -3.18
N ALA A 27 11.71 -1.55 -2.51
CA ALA A 27 11.67 -1.44 -1.06
C ALA A 27 10.38 -0.72 -0.64
N ARG A 28 9.52 -1.40 0.12
CA ARG A 28 8.29 -0.84 0.66
C ARG A 28 8.46 -0.63 2.15
N TYR A 29 7.98 0.49 2.63
CA TYR A 29 8.06 0.89 4.02
C TYR A 29 6.69 0.81 4.66
N GLU A 30 6.63 0.31 5.88
CA GLU A 30 5.40 0.31 6.66
C GLU A 30 4.93 1.72 6.96
N ILE A 31 3.62 1.92 6.89
CA ILE A 31 2.98 3.17 7.28
C ILE A 31 1.76 2.86 8.17
N SER A 32 1.57 3.66 9.20
CA SER A 32 0.44 3.56 10.11
C SER A 32 0.04 4.96 10.58
N GLY A 33 -1.08 5.05 11.27
CA GLY A 33 -1.53 6.30 11.85
C GLY A 33 -3.00 6.28 12.20
N THR A 34 -3.54 7.46 12.45
CA THR A 34 -4.95 7.70 12.78
C THR A 34 -5.65 8.47 11.67
N VAL A 35 -6.96 8.28 11.57
CA VAL A 35 -7.83 9.05 10.67
C VAL A 35 -9.01 9.57 11.46
N THR A 36 -9.17 10.88 11.46
CA THR A 36 -10.27 11.57 12.10
C THR A 36 -11.10 12.35 11.10
N HIS A 37 -12.36 12.56 11.41
CA HIS A 37 -13.28 13.47 10.72
C HIS A 37 -14.01 14.31 11.75
N ASP A 38 -13.92 15.64 11.63
CA ASP A 38 -14.46 16.56 12.63
C ASP A 38 -14.00 16.21 14.06
N GLY A 39 -12.70 15.89 14.23
CA GLY A 39 -12.10 15.51 15.50
C GLY A 39 -12.51 14.15 16.05
N LYS A 40 -13.31 13.37 15.33
CA LYS A 40 -13.77 12.03 15.75
C LYS A 40 -13.09 10.94 14.91
N PRO A 41 -12.73 9.80 15.52
CA PRO A 41 -12.19 8.67 14.77
C PRO A 41 -13.14 8.19 13.66
N VAL A 42 -12.61 7.92 12.47
CA VAL A 42 -13.38 7.32 11.37
C VAL A 42 -13.58 5.83 11.66
N PRO A 43 -14.81 5.34 11.87
CA PRO A 43 -15.02 3.95 12.30
C PRO A 43 -14.52 2.91 11.31
N SER A 44 -14.76 3.14 10.03
CA SER A 44 -14.32 2.25 8.95
C SER A 44 -14.07 3.06 7.68
N GLY A 45 -13.27 2.51 6.78
CA GLY A 45 -12.97 3.18 5.54
C GLY A 45 -11.72 2.66 4.83
N SER A 46 -11.19 3.47 3.95
CA SER A 46 -9.96 3.16 3.23
C SER A 46 -9.14 4.41 2.92
N LEU A 47 -7.83 4.22 2.91
CA LEU A 47 -6.84 5.17 2.43
C LEU A 47 -6.21 4.60 1.16
N ARG A 48 -6.31 5.32 0.05
CA ARG A 48 -5.64 4.96 -1.19
C ARG A 48 -4.47 5.90 -1.43
N PHE A 49 -3.27 5.38 -1.31
CA PHE A 49 -2.03 6.08 -1.63
C PHE A 49 -1.71 5.89 -3.11
N THR A 50 -1.83 6.95 -3.89
CA THR A 50 -1.47 6.95 -5.31
C THR A 50 -0.18 7.74 -5.48
N PRO A 51 0.92 7.13 -6.00
CA PRO A 51 2.15 7.85 -6.27
C PRO A 51 1.91 9.04 -7.20
N ASP A 52 2.51 10.18 -6.87
CA ASP A 52 2.41 11.38 -7.69
C ASP A 52 3.43 11.31 -8.85
N PHE A 53 2.95 10.90 -10.01
CA PHE A 53 3.78 10.75 -11.21
C PHE A 53 4.37 12.07 -11.70
N ASP A 54 3.65 13.17 -11.56
CA ASP A 54 4.08 14.48 -12.01
C ASP A 54 5.26 14.99 -11.16
N ARG A 55 5.32 14.56 -9.90
CA ARG A 55 6.41 14.83 -8.96
C ARG A 55 7.46 13.72 -8.92
N GLY A 56 7.44 12.79 -9.88
CA GLY A 56 8.49 11.80 -10.09
C GLY A 56 8.35 10.50 -9.28
N ASN A 57 7.25 10.29 -8.56
CA ASN A 57 7.00 9.03 -7.85
C ASN A 57 6.27 8.04 -8.75
N ARG A 58 6.96 6.98 -9.17
CA ARG A 58 6.49 6.01 -10.17
C ARG A 58 6.34 4.60 -9.59
N GLY A 59 5.67 4.48 -8.48
CA GLY A 59 5.40 3.19 -7.86
C GLY A 59 3.95 2.71 -8.07
N PRO A 60 3.59 1.54 -7.56
CA PRO A 60 2.22 1.09 -7.51
C PRO A 60 1.43 1.83 -6.42
N ALA A 61 0.13 2.01 -6.63
CA ALA A 61 -0.78 2.48 -5.60
C ALA A 61 -0.94 1.42 -4.49
N THR A 62 -1.21 1.89 -3.28
CA THR A 62 -1.47 1.05 -2.11
C THR A 62 -2.77 1.47 -1.46
N THR A 63 -3.64 0.50 -1.14
CA THR A 63 -4.87 0.75 -0.39
C THR A 63 -4.76 0.11 0.98
N ILE A 64 -5.06 0.87 2.03
CA ILE A 64 -5.00 0.43 3.41
C ILE A 64 -6.36 0.68 4.05
N MET A 65 -6.87 -0.30 4.80
CA MET A 65 -8.17 -0.18 5.46
C MET A 65 -8.07 0.62 6.77
N ILE A 66 -9.12 1.37 7.06
CA ILE A 66 -9.30 2.07 8.33
C ILE A 66 -10.21 1.21 9.21
N THR A 67 -9.79 1.00 10.44
CA THR A 67 -10.57 0.32 11.47
C THR A 67 -10.47 1.11 12.77
N ASP A 68 -11.61 1.51 13.33
CA ASP A 68 -11.70 2.26 14.58
C ASP A 68 -10.74 3.48 14.64
N GLY A 69 -10.71 4.25 13.56
CA GLY A 69 -9.88 5.46 13.45
C GLY A 69 -8.39 5.21 13.24
N THR A 70 -7.97 3.97 13.06
CA THR A 70 -6.55 3.62 12.85
C THR A 70 -6.35 2.91 11.52
N TYR A 71 -5.13 2.99 10.98
CA TYR A 71 -4.73 2.23 9.80
C TYR A 71 -3.29 1.75 9.95
N ARG A 72 -2.98 0.62 9.32
CA ARG A 72 -1.62 0.08 9.23
C ARG A 72 -1.47 -0.70 7.94
N SER A 73 -0.37 -0.49 7.24
CA SER A 73 -0.03 -1.33 6.08
C SER A 73 0.35 -2.74 6.52
N VAL A 74 0.04 -3.71 5.69
CA VAL A 74 0.51 -5.10 5.87
C VAL A 74 1.96 -5.19 5.39
N ASP A 75 2.75 -6.05 6.03
CA ASP A 75 4.15 -6.32 5.68
C ASP A 75 4.32 -6.56 4.17
N GLY A 76 5.24 -5.84 3.56
CA GLY A 76 5.51 -5.92 2.13
C GLY A 76 4.51 -5.16 1.22
N PHE A 77 3.44 -4.57 1.78
CA PHE A 77 2.42 -3.81 1.06
C PHE A 77 2.34 -2.34 1.48
N GLY A 78 3.39 -1.81 2.05
CA GLY A 78 3.50 -0.41 2.42
C GLY A 78 3.71 0.52 1.22
N VAL A 79 4.30 1.68 1.49
CA VAL A 79 4.57 2.76 0.53
C VAL A 79 6.05 2.81 0.17
N LEU A 80 6.39 3.46 -0.95
CA LEU A 80 7.79 3.59 -1.41
C LEU A 80 8.50 4.82 -0.84
N GLY A 81 7.76 5.72 -0.19
CA GLY A 81 8.23 7.06 0.12
C GLY A 81 8.12 8.01 -1.08
N GLY A 82 8.33 9.30 -0.83
CA GLY A 82 8.16 10.36 -1.82
C GLY A 82 6.75 10.95 -1.86
N PRO A 83 6.42 11.72 -2.90
CA PRO A 83 5.13 12.39 -3.02
C PRO A 83 4.01 11.43 -3.39
N TYR A 84 2.88 11.56 -2.68
CA TYR A 84 1.66 10.78 -2.90
C TYR A 84 0.43 11.68 -2.88
N THR A 85 -0.58 11.28 -3.64
CA THR A 85 -1.95 11.72 -3.46
C THR A 85 -2.70 10.66 -2.67
N VAL A 86 -3.33 11.05 -1.56
CA VAL A 86 -4.07 10.14 -0.68
C VAL A 86 -5.55 10.45 -0.78
N GLU A 87 -6.34 9.48 -1.21
CA GLU A 87 -7.80 9.54 -1.18
C GLU A 87 -8.31 8.81 0.05
N ILE A 88 -9.13 9.48 0.84
CA ILE A 88 -9.70 8.98 2.09
C ILE A 88 -11.20 8.81 1.93
N ASN A 89 -11.67 7.59 2.14
CA ASN A 89 -13.09 7.24 2.19
C ASN A 89 -13.43 6.76 3.59
N GLY A 90 -14.41 7.38 4.23
CA GLY A 90 -14.87 7.01 5.55
C GLY A 90 -16.35 6.64 5.57
N PHE A 91 -16.71 5.66 6.38
CA PHE A 91 -18.06 5.12 6.50
C PHE A 91 -18.48 5.05 7.96
N GLU A 92 -19.80 5.14 8.19
CA GLU A 92 -20.41 4.90 9.49
C GLU A 92 -20.17 3.46 9.96
N ALA A 93 -20.09 3.25 11.27
CA ALA A 93 -20.05 1.92 11.83
C ALA A 93 -21.39 1.21 11.55
N LEU A 94 -21.32 -0.05 11.13
CA LEU A 94 -22.50 -0.89 11.00
C LEU A 94 -22.91 -1.45 12.36
N THR A 95 -24.23 -1.46 12.64
CA THR A 95 -24.73 -2.24 13.76
C THR A 95 -24.61 -3.75 13.47
N PRO A 96 -24.63 -4.62 14.49
CA PRO A 96 -24.60 -6.07 14.27
C PRO A 96 -25.70 -6.56 13.31
N GLU A 97 -26.90 -5.99 13.39
CA GLU A 97 -28.04 -6.32 12.53
C GLU A 97 -27.80 -5.90 11.08
N GLN A 98 -27.24 -4.69 10.89
CA GLN A 98 -26.88 -4.19 9.55
C GLN A 98 -25.75 -5.02 8.92
N ALA A 99 -24.78 -5.45 9.71
CA ALA A 99 -23.69 -6.31 9.25
C ALA A 99 -24.22 -7.69 8.83
N GLN A 100 -25.14 -8.29 9.62
CA GLN A 100 -25.79 -9.57 9.28
C GLN A 100 -26.66 -9.46 8.02
N ALA A 101 -27.34 -8.32 7.84
CA ALA A 101 -28.15 -8.05 6.66
C ALA A 101 -27.32 -7.65 5.42
N MET A 102 -25.98 -7.66 5.51
CA MET A 102 -25.06 -7.20 4.45
C MET A 102 -25.41 -5.79 3.95
N THR A 103 -25.87 -4.93 4.84
CA THR A 103 -26.20 -3.54 4.50
C THR A 103 -24.92 -2.77 4.18
N MET A 104 -24.93 -1.98 3.11
CA MET A 104 -23.78 -1.12 2.79
C MET A 104 -23.72 0.05 3.79
N PRO A 105 -22.55 0.31 4.38
CA PRO A 105 -22.38 1.42 5.30
C PRO A 105 -22.54 2.76 4.57
N LYS A 106 -23.09 3.75 5.27
CA LYS A 106 -23.24 5.09 4.72
C LYS A 106 -21.91 5.85 4.75
N PRO A 107 -21.58 6.60 3.69
CA PRO A 107 -20.42 7.49 3.71
C PRO A 107 -20.58 8.57 4.80
N LEU A 108 -19.52 8.79 5.59
CA LEU A 108 -19.46 9.88 6.57
C LEU A 108 -19.24 11.24 5.90
N PHE A 109 -18.51 11.24 4.80
CA PHE A 109 -18.14 12.43 4.02
C PHE A 109 -17.91 12.04 2.57
N LYS A 110 -17.83 13.05 1.69
CA LYS A 110 -17.42 12.82 0.30
C LYS A 110 -15.94 12.41 0.27
N PRO A 111 -15.50 11.59 -0.71
CA PRO A 111 -14.09 11.25 -0.85
C PRO A 111 -13.18 12.48 -0.68
N TYR A 112 -12.28 12.41 0.27
CA TYR A 112 -11.36 13.50 0.59
C TYR A 112 -9.98 13.19 0.02
N THR A 113 -9.40 14.13 -0.72
CA THR A 113 -8.10 13.96 -1.35
C THR A 113 -7.11 14.97 -0.80
N THR A 114 -5.93 14.51 -0.43
CA THR A 114 -4.83 15.36 0.05
C THR A 114 -3.50 14.89 -0.52
N ALA A 115 -2.55 15.82 -0.70
CA ALA A 115 -1.19 15.50 -1.09
C ALA A 115 -0.29 15.35 0.15
N VAL A 116 0.59 14.37 0.13
CA VAL A 116 1.56 14.14 1.21
C VAL A 116 2.92 13.77 0.64
N ASP A 117 3.97 14.13 1.35
CA ASP A 117 5.31 13.60 1.12
C ASP A 117 5.64 12.61 2.25
N LEU A 118 6.02 11.40 1.89
CA LEU A 118 6.33 10.33 2.81
C LEU A 118 7.84 10.04 2.83
N ASP A 119 8.38 9.83 4.03
CA ASP A 119 9.77 9.45 4.18
C ASP A 119 10.04 8.03 3.65
N LYS A 120 11.24 7.81 3.11
CA LYS A 120 11.71 6.49 2.69
C LYS A 120 12.10 5.58 3.87
N LYS A 121 11.49 5.78 5.02
CA LYS A 121 11.68 4.99 6.24
C LYS A 121 10.37 4.37 6.72
N GLY A 122 9.24 4.78 6.11
CA GLY A 122 7.94 4.54 6.67
C GLY A 122 7.69 5.42 7.89
N GLY A 123 6.75 5.03 8.71
CA GLY A 123 6.48 5.73 9.96
C GLY A 123 4.99 5.98 10.21
N VAL A 124 4.72 6.96 11.07
CA VAL A 124 3.36 7.34 11.46
C VAL A 124 2.95 8.59 10.69
N LYS A 125 1.77 8.55 10.07
CA LYS A 125 1.15 9.69 9.41
C LYS A 125 -0.34 9.74 9.76
N ASP A 126 -0.74 10.78 10.48
CA ASP A 126 -2.14 10.99 10.84
C ASP A 126 -2.84 11.85 9.79
N PHE A 127 -4.12 11.60 9.59
CA PHE A 127 -4.99 12.36 8.68
C PHE A 127 -6.20 12.87 9.43
N ASP A 128 -6.50 14.15 9.22
CA ASP A 128 -7.72 14.78 9.70
C ASP A 128 -8.53 15.27 8.51
N VAL A 129 -9.74 14.75 8.36
CA VAL A 129 -10.68 15.15 7.32
C VAL A 129 -11.55 16.26 7.88
N PRO A 130 -11.48 17.48 7.35
CA PRO A 130 -12.25 18.59 7.88
C PRO A 130 -13.76 18.39 7.70
N ALA A 131 -14.52 18.84 8.68
CA ALA A 131 -15.95 19.02 8.51
C ALA A 131 -16.22 20.12 7.49
N LYS A 132 -17.18 19.89 6.59
CA LYS A 132 -17.67 20.92 5.67
C LYS A 132 -18.89 21.60 6.24
#